data_80a6a5aff10771de994cd93d12b2cdb3
#
_entry.id   80a6a5aff10771de994cd93d12b2cdb3
#
_cell.length_a   1.000
_cell.length_b   1.000
_cell.length_c   1.000
_cell.angle_alpha   90.00
_cell.angle_beta   90.00
_cell.angle_gamma   90.00
#
_symmetry.space_group_name_H-M   'P 1'
#
loop_
_entity.id
_entity.type
_entity.pdbx_description
1 polymer ?
#
loop_
_entity_poly.entity_id
_entity_poly.type
_entity_poly.pdbx_seq_one_letter_code
_entity_poly.pdbx_strand_id
1 'polypeptide(L)'
;MRAVGVTELGGPEALRIVDVEPEPLGPGQVRLRVEAAAVSPTDTHARSGAYADRDPVKTPPWVPGMDVAGVVSEVGEGVDHLAVGDLAMGIVVPFGPFGAYREDKVLPGDSVVRAPRGATAVEASTLPMNGLTARLALDLMGLQPGQVLAVTGAAGAFGGYVVQLAKADGLSVVADASEADEELVRGLGADVVVRRGGDVADRIRQHHPEGVDGLADGSVQDELVLPAVRDGGAVATVRGYRGNGERGLRVFPTLVRKVATDRPALDRLRRQVEDGAVTLRVARTFPAEQAADAHRALEAGGVRGRLVLTF
;
A
#
# COMPACT_ATOMS: atom_id res chain seq x y z
N MET A 1 -13.44 -2.11 -23.77
CA MET A 1 -13.40 -1.28 -22.53
C MET A 1 -12.02 -0.69 -22.36
N ARG A 2 -11.93 0.58 -21.95
CA ARG A 2 -10.66 1.30 -21.83
C ARG A 2 -9.92 0.92 -20.53
N ALA A 3 -8.62 0.75 -20.67
CA ALA A 3 -7.68 0.56 -19.55
C ALA A 3 -6.38 1.33 -19.85
N VAL A 4 -5.56 1.53 -18.82
CA VAL A 4 -4.17 1.99 -18.98
C VAL A 4 -3.27 0.78 -18.84
N GLY A 5 -2.51 0.48 -19.85
CA GLY A 5 -1.64 -0.69 -19.86
C GLY A 5 -0.43 -0.50 -20.75
N VAL A 6 0.38 -1.55 -20.84
CA VAL A 6 1.54 -1.62 -21.71
C VAL A 6 1.40 -2.80 -22.69
N THR A 7 1.77 -2.59 -23.93
CA THR A 7 1.88 -3.64 -24.95
C THR A 7 3.32 -4.13 -25.10
N GLU A 8 4.27 -3.33 -24.65
CA GLU A 8 5.69 -3.63 -24.53
C GLU A 8 6.17 -3.14 -23.18
N LEU A 9 6.98 -3.96 -22.49
CA LEU A 9 7.53 -3.61 -21.18
C LEU A 9 8.56 -2.51 -21.34
N GLY A 10 8.56 -1.51 -20.43
CA GLY A 10 9.48 -0.38 -20.58
C GLY A 10 9.34 0.71 -19.54
N GLY A 11 9.77 1.92 -19.89
CA GLY A 11 9.67 3.12 -19.07
C GLY A 11 8.24 3.66 -18.96
N PRO A 12 8.02 4.78 -18.24
CA PRO A 12 6.69 5.37 -18.07
C PRO A 12 5.97 5.65 -19.41
N GLU A 13 6.71 5.97 -20.47
CA GLU A 13 6.20 6.24 -21.82
C GLU A 13 5.55 5.02 -22.49
N ALA A 14 5.77 3.82 -21.98
CA ALA A 14 5.10 2.61 -22.47
C ALA A 14 3.62 2.54 -22.06
N LEU A 15 3.21 3.27 -21.00
CA LEU A 15 1.83 3.35 -20.58
C LEU A 15 0.98 4.11 -21.60
N ARG A 16 -0.09 3.49 -22.02
CA ARG A 16 -1.05 4.06 -22.97
C ARG A 16 -2.47 3.53 -22.69
N ILE A 17 -3.46 4.19 -23.26
CA ILE A 17 -4.81 3.64 -23.28
C ILE A 17 -4.79 2.41 -24.20
N VAL A 18 -5.33 1.31 -23.70
CA VAL A 18 -5.50 0.04 -24.39
C VAL A 18 -6.94 -0.42 -24.24
N ASP A 19 -7.40 -1.22 -25.21
CA ASP A 19 -8.67 -1.91 -25.11
C ASP A 19 -8.46 -3.30 -24.46
N VAL A 20 -9.32 -3.62 -23.51
CA VAL A 20 -9.37 -4.92 -22.85
C VAL A 20 -10.79 -5.47 -22.85
N GLU A 21 -10.91 -6.80 -22.81
CA GLU A 21 -12.23 -7.43 -22.72
C GLU A 21 -12.85 -7.18 -21.34
N PRO A 22 -14.18 -7.00 -21.26
CA PRO A 22 -14.90 -6.98 -20.00
C PRO A 22 -14.72 -8.29 -19.23
N GLU A 23 -14.49 -8.20 -17.92
CA GLU A 23 -14.44 -9.39 -17.08
C GLU A 23 -15.87 -9.91 -16.81
N PRO A 24 -16.16 -11.21 -17.00
CA PRO A 24 -17.45 -11.75 -16.60
C PRO A 24 -17.61 -11.69 -15.08
N LEU A 25 -18.82 -11.38 -14.61
CA LEU A 25 -19.16 -11.43 -13.18
C LEU A 25 -19.60 -12.86 -12.83
N GLY A 26 -18.99 -13.44 -11.79
CA GLY A 26 -19.36 -14.74 -11.23
C GLY A 26 -19.95 -14.64 -9.81
N PRO A 27 -20.37 -15.76 -9.23
CA PRO A 27 -20.76 -15.84 -7.83
C PRO A 27 -19.60 -15.40 -6.92
N GLY A 28 -19.93 -14.75 -5.79
CA GLY A 28 -18.95 -14.25 -4.81
C GLY A 28 -18.13 -13.03 -5.31
N GLN A 29 -18.48 -12.44 -6.44
CA GLN A 29 -17.75 -11.31 -7.03
C GLN A 29 -18.62 -10.05 -7.07
N VAL A 30 -17.95 -8.91 -7.18
CA VAL A 30 -18.57 -7.60 -7.40
C VAL A 30 -17.91 -6.90 -8.57
N ARG A 31 -18.70 -6.13 -9.32
CA ARG A 31 -18.20 -5.22 -10.35
C ARG A 31 -18.23 -3.79 -9.85
N LEU A 32 -17.12 -3.11 -10.00
CA LEU A 32 -16.99 -1.68 -9.74
C LEU A 32 -16.86 -0.92 -11.05
N ARG A 33 -17.68 0.12 -11.25
CA ARG A 33 -17.36 1.20 -12.16
C ARG A 33 -16.28 2.03 -11.47
N VAL A 34 -15.08 1.94 -11.98
CA VAL A 34 -13.89 2.54 -11.35
C VAL A 34 -13.92 4.06 -11.55
N GLU A 35 -13.66 4.78 -10.47
CA GLU A 35 -13.51 6.23 -10.48
C GLU A 35 -12.08 6.66 -10.13
N ALA A 36 -11.36 5.79 -9.36
CA ALA A 36 -10.00 6.09 -8.93
C ALA A 36 -9.17 4.81 -8.74
N ALA A 37 -7.88 4.88 -9.09
CA ALA A 37 -6.89 3.84 -8.87
C ALA A 37 -5.56 4.48 -8.39
N ALA A 38 -5.06 4.08 -7.21
CA ALA A 38 -3.83 4.65 -6.69
C ALA A 38 -2.58 3.99 -7.28
N VAL A 39 -1.57 4.82 -7.57
CA VAL A 39 -0.30 4.39 -8.17
C VAL A 39 0.66 3.87 -7.10
N SER A 40 1.25 2.71 -7.33
CA SER A 40 2.16 2.02 -6.42
C SER A 40 3.54 1.76 -7.05
N PRO A 41 4.60 1.64 -6.25
CA PRO A 41 5.89 1.17 -6.75
C PRO A 41 5.82 -0.21 -7.40
N THR A 42 4.89 -1.08 -6.99
CA THR A 42 4.64 -2.37 -7.63
C THR A 42 4.19 -2.22 -9.08
N ASP A 43 3.42 -1.17 -9.37
CA ASP A 43 2.92 -0.90 -10.73
C ASP A 43 4.05 -0.48 -11.66
N THR A 44 5.03 0.28 -11.16
CA THR A 44 6.22 0.63 -11.96
C THR A 44 7.07 -0.60 -12.28
N HIS A 45 7.16 -1.57 -11.35
CA HIS A 45 7.85 -2.84 -11.58
C HIS A 45 7.07 -3.76 -12.54
N ALA A 46 5.74 -3.80 -12.45
CA ALA A 46 4.92 -4.56 -13.39
C ALA A 46 5.09 -4.02 -14.82
N ARG A 47 4.99 -2.68 -14.98
CA ARG A 47 5.21 -2.00 -16.26
C ARG A 47 6.60 -2.26 -16.85
N SER A 48 7.65 -2.20 -16.04
CA SER A 48 9.04 -2.37 -16.50
C SER A 48 9.44 -3.82 -16.77
N GLY A 49 8.61 -4.79 -16.38
CA GLY A 49 8.89 -6.21 -16.55
C GLY A 49 9.66 -6.86 -15.41
N ALA A 50 9.92 -6.16 -14.30
CA ALA A 50 10.62 -6.74 -13.15
C ALA A 50 9.88 -7.95 -12.54
N TYR A 51 8.59 -8.10 -12.84
CA TYR A 51 7.76 -9.22 -12.41
C TYR A 51 7.27 -10.11 -13.57
N ALA A 52 7.77 -9.91 -14.80
CA ALA A 52 7.32 -10.66 -15.98
C ALA A 52 7.43 -12.17 -15.83
N ASP A 53 8.49 -12.66 -15.18
CA ASP A 53 8.67 -14.11 -14.93
C ASP A 53 7.61 -14.68 -13.99
N ARG A 54 7.05 -13.86 -13.11
CA ARG A 54 6.05 -14.26 -12.11
C ARG A 54 4.61 -14.07 -12.59
N ASP A 55 4.40 -13.32 -13.67
CA ASP A 55 3.08 -13.12 -14.25
C ASP A 55 2.65 -14.40 -14.99
N PRO A 56 1.48 -14.98 -14.68
CA PRO A 56 0.99 -16.15 -15.38
C PRO A 56 0.59 -15.84 -16.84
N VAL A 57 0.26 -14.59 -17.15
CA VAL A 57 -0.12 -14.14 -18.49
C VAL A 57 1.10 -13.53 -19.19
N LYS A 58 1.56 -14.18 -20.25
CA LYS A 58 2.78 -13.80 -20.98
C LYS A 58 2.51 -12.92 -22.19
N THR A 59 1.24 -12.68 -22.51
CA THR A 59 0.83 -11.87 -23.67
C THR A 59 0.25 -10.52 -23.23
N PRO A 60 0.59 -9.42 -23.92
CA PRO A 60 0.02 -8.10 -23.65
C PRO A 60 -1.49 -8.05 -23.99
N PRO A 61 -2.22 -7.02 -23.54
CA PRO A 61 -1.69 -5.94 -22.70
C PRO A 61 -1.52 -6.35 -21.24
N TRP A 62 -0.55 -5.77 -20.54
CA TRP A 62 -0.44 -5.85 -19.10
C TRP A 62 -0.98 -4.56 -18.48
N VAL A 63 -1.97 -4.69 -17.62
CA VAL A 63 -2.64 -3.57 -16.93
C VAL A 63 -2.17 -3.55 -15.48
N PRO A 64 -1.47 -2.50 -15.02
CA PRO A 64 -1.08 -2.34 -13.63
C PRO A 64 -2.25 -1.96 -12.72
N GLY A 65 -1.94 -1.74 -11.44
CA GLY A 65 -2.85 -1.20 -10.44
C GLY A 65 -3.25 -2.23 -9.40
N MET A 66 -3.00 -1.87 -8.13
CA MET A 66 -3.31 -2.71 -6.96
C MET A 66 -4.44 -2.16 -6.10
N ASP A 67 -4.82 -0.91 -6.29
CA ASP A 67 -5.86 -0.22 -5.52
C ASP A 67 -6.95 0.29 -6.45
N VAL A 68 -8.20 0.12 -6.06
CA VAL A 68 -9.35 0.60 -6.81
C VAL A 68 -10.39 1.19 -5.86
N ALA A 69 -11.06 2.25 -6.30
CA ALA A 69 -12.29 2.73 -5.70
C ALA A 69 -13.26 3.20 -6.79
N GLY A 70 -14.54 3.02 -6.54
CA GLY A 70 -15.60 3.38 -7.47
C GLY A 70 -16.95 2.91 -6.98
N VAL A 71 -17.95 3.01 -7.84
CA VAL A 71 -19.33 2.65 -7.53
C VAL A 71 -19.60 1.19 -7.89
N VAL A 72 -20.20 0.45 -6.97
CA VAL A 72 -20.67 -0.92 -7.23
C VAL A 72 -21.74 -0.86 -8.32
N SER A 73 -21.47 -1.49 -9.47
CA SER A 73 -22.40 -1.55 -10.61
C SER A 73 -23.15 -2.88 -10.68
N GLU A 74 -22.54 -3.98 -10.24
CA GLU A 74 -23.16 -5.29 -10.18
C GLU A 74 -22.66 -6.07 -8.95
N VAL A 75 -23.52 -6.95 -8.41
CA VAL A 75 -23.22 -7.80 -7.26
C VAL A 75 -23.55 -9.25 -7.63
N GLY A 76 -22.56 -10.14 -7.55
CA GLY A 76 -22.74 -11.57 -7.80
C GLY A 76 -23.41 -12.30 -6.63
N GLU A 77 -23.94 -13.48 -6.91
CA GLU A 77 -24.58 -14.31 -5.90
C GLU A 77 -23.65 -14.58 -4.71
N GLY A 78 -24.18 -14.50 -3.49
CA GLY A 78 -23.43 -14.77 -2.24
C GLY A 78 -22.65 -13.56 -1.68
N VAL A 79 -22.72 -12.40 -2.30
CA VAL A 79 -22.18 -11.16 -1.72
C VAL A 79 -23.32 -10.38 -1.07
N ASP A 80 -23.28 -10.22 0.23
CA ASP A 80 -24.36 -9.64 1.06
C ASP A 80 -23.98 -8.30 1.74
N HIS A 81 -22.70 -7.94 1.72
CA HIS A 81 -22.18 -6.76 2.43
C HIS A 81 -22.06 -5.50 1.56
N LEU A 82 -22.35 -5.61 0.26
CA LEU A 82 -22.34 -4.52 -0.73
C LEU A 82 -23.65 -4.51 -1.51
N ALA A 83 -24.07 -3.34 -1.96
CA ALA A 83 -25.22 -3.14 -2.82
C ALA A 83 -24.83 -2.29 -4.05
N VAL A 84 -25.56 -2.46 -5.16
CA VAL A 84 -25.44 -1.58 -6.33
C VAL A 84 -25.69 -0.13 -5.90
N GLY A 85 -24.77 0.76 -6.30
CA GLY A 85 -24.77 2.17 -5.92
C GLY A 85 -23.87 2.51 -4.71
N ASP A 86 -23.39 1.52 -3.95
CA ASP A 86 -22.43 1.79 -2.89
C ASP A 86 -21.12 2.32 -3.48
N LEU A 87 -20.53 3.35 -2.86
CA LEU A 87 -19.13 3.70 -3.07
C LEU A 87 -18.25 2.69 -2.32
N ALA A 88 -17.37 2.01 -3.04
CA ALA A 88 -16.55 0.93 -2.51
C ALA A 88 -15.07 1.11 -2.87
N MET A 89 -14.21 0.47 -2.09
CA MET A 89 -12.78 0.38 -2.33
C MET A 89 -12.31 -1.07 -2.22
N GLY A 90 -11.27 -1.42 -2.97
CA GLY A 90 -10.76 -2.79 -2.98
C GLY A 90 -9.29 -2.91 -3.32
N ILE A 91 -8.73 -4.07 -2.97
CA ILE A 91 -7.38 -4.45 -3.36
C ILE A 91 -7.43 -5.39 -4.56
N VAL A 92 -6.55 -5.14 -5.54
CA VAL A 92 -6.35 -5.96 -6.73
C VAL A 92 -4.99 -6.65 -6.65
N VAL A 93 -4.93 -7.93 -6.99
CA VAL A 93 -3.66 -8.63 -7.27
C VAL A 93 -3.51 -8.66 -8.79
N PRO A 94 -2.72 -7.74 -9.38
CA PRO A 94 -2.67 -7.58 -10.83
C PRO A 94 -1.90 -8.72 -11.49
N PHE A 95 -2.41 -9.19 -12.62
CA PHE A 95 -1.72 -10.08 -13.56
C PHE A 95 -2.29 -9.89 -14.96
N GLY A 96 -1.47 -9.95 -16.00
CA GLY A 96 -1.91 -9.74 -17.38
C GLY A 96 -2.77 -8.46 -17.52
N PRO A 97 -3.97 -8.56 -18.15
CA PRO A 97 -4.86 -7.42 -18.34
C PRO A 97 -5.73 -7.07 -17.11
N PHE A 98 -5.52 -7.71 -15.94
CA PHE A 98 -6.48 -7.69 -14.82
C PHE A 98 -6.10 -6.76 -13.66
N GLY A 99 -5.24 -5.78 -13.86
CA GLY A 99 -4.96 -4.74 -12.86
C GLY A 99 -6.09 -3.74 -12.69
N ALA A 100 -5.91 -2.77 -11.77
CA ALA A 100 -6.93 -1.79 -11.41
C ALA A 100 -7.02 -0.58 -12.35
N TYR A 101 -6.06 -0.37 -13.25
CA TYR A 101 -6.05 0.81 -14.13
C TYR A 101 -7.04 0.67 -15.30
N ARG A 102 -8.33 0.58 -15.00
CA ARG A 102 -9.40 0.35 -15.98
C ARG A 102 -10.72 0.96 -15.53
N GLU A 103 -11.62 1.25 -16.48
CA GLU A 103 -12.92 1.87 -16.21
C GLU A 103 -13.90 0.96 -15.44
N ASP A 104 -13.66 -0.34 -15.46
CA ASP A 104 -14.54 -1.37 -14.88
C ASP A 104 -13.67 -2.50 -14.31
N LYS A 105 -13.96 -2.95 -13.09
CA LYS A 105 -13.18 -4.03 -12.45
C LYS A 105 -14.08 -5.01 -11.72
N VAL A 106 -13.91 -6.29 -12.04
CA VAL A 106 -14.51 -7.39 -11.27
C VAL A 106 -13.51 -7.89 -10.23
N LEU A 107 -13.99 -8.06 -9.00
CA LEU A 107 -13.18 -8.44 -7.83
C LEU A 107 -13.90 -9.52 -7.01
N PRO A 108 -13.16 -10.39 -6.30
CA PRO A 108 -13.75 -11.16 -5.22
C PRO A 108 -14.42 -10.22 -4.21
N GLY A 109 -15.62 -10.54 -3.75
CA GLY A 109 -16.33 -9.73 -2.75
C GLY A 109 -15.50 -9.53 -1.47
N ASP A 110 -14.72 -10.54 -1.08
CA ASP A 110 -13.83 -10.46 0.09
C ASP A 110 -12.59 -9.56 -0.11
N SER A 111 -12.36 -9.06 -1.32
CA SER A 111 -11.32 -8.04 -1.61
C SER A 111 -11.87 -6.62 -1.59
N VAL A 112 -13.17 -6.43 -1.30
CA VAL A 112 -13.86 -5.14 -1.44
C VAL A 112 -14.68 -4.85 -0.19
N VAL A 113 -14.66 -3.60 0.25
CA VAL A 113 -15.53 -3.05 1.30
C VAL A 113 -16.07 -1.70 0.86
N ARG A 114 -17.12 -1.22 1.52
CA ARG A 114 -17.58 0.17 1.34
C ARG A 114 -16.43 1.14 1.58
N ALA A 115 -16.39 2.24 0.87
CA ALA A 115 -15.49 3.34 1.17
C ALA A 115 -15.80 3.91 2.57
N PRO A 116 -14.82 4.51 3.27
CA PRO A 116 -15.08 5.22 4.51
C PRO A 116 -16.11 6.32 4.31
N ARG A 117 -17.00 6.51 5.28
CA ARG A 117 -18.03 7.56 5.20
C ARG A 117 -17.42 8.95 5.03
N GLY A 118 -17.91 9.68 4.06
CA GLY A 118 -17.44 11.03 3.74
C GLY A 118 -16.20 11.08 2.86
N ALA A 119 -15.54 9.95 2.58
CA ALA A 119 -14.42 9.89 1.65
C ALA A 119 -14.91 9.88 0.20
N THR A 120 -14.16 10.52 -0.67
CA THR A 120 -14.29 10.41 -2.13
C THR A 120 -13.66 9.11 -2.63
N ALA A 121 -13.96 8.70 -3.87
CA ALA A 121 -13.29 7.56 -4.51
C ALA A 121 -11.76 7.76 -4.57
N VAL A 122 -11.32 8.99 -4.85
CA VAL A 122 -9.89 9.35 -4.91
C VAL A 122 -9.22 9.08 -3.55
N GLU A 123 -9.81 9.54 -2.46
CA GLU A 123 -9.27 9.30 -1.11
C GLU A 123 -9.33 7.81 -0.74
N ALA A 124 -10.48 7.16 -0.96
CA ALA A 124 -10.68 5.75 -0.63
C ALA A 124 -9.67 4.83 -1.35
N SER A 125 -9.32 5.12 -2.62
CA SER A 125 -8.35 4.34 -3.38
C SER A 125 -6.94 4.34 -2.76
N THR A 126 -6.62 5.26 -1.86
CA THR A 126 -5.29 5.34 -1.25
C THR A 126 -5.04 4.28 -0.18
N LEU A 127 -6.11 3.67 0.37
CA LEU A 127 -6.04 2.84 1.56
C LEU A 127 -5.72 1.34 1.31
N PRO A 128 -6.37 0.61 0.38
CA PRO A 128 -6.44 -0.85 0.43
C PRO A 128 -5.07 -1.53 0.49
N MET A 129 -4.23 -1.36 -0.52
CA MET A 129 -2.95 -2.07 -0.60
C MET A 129 -1.98 -1.65 0.50
N ASN A 130 -1.77 -0.35 0.69
CA ASN A 130 -0.82 0.14 1.69
C ASN A 130 -1.34 -0.03 3.12
N GLY A 131 -2.62 0.16 3.37
CA GLY A 131 -3.25 -0.08 4.67
C GLY A 131 -3.14 -1.55 5.08
N LEU A 132 -3.52 -2.48 4.18
CA LEU A 132 -3.37 -3.92 4.42
C LEU A 132 -1.89 -4.33 4.57
N THR A 133 -0.97 -3.73 3.81
CA THR A 133 0.47 -3.99 3.96
C THR A 133 0.97 -3.54 5.34
N ALA A 134 0.57 -2.35 5.79
CA ALA A 134 0.93 -1.82 7.10
C ALA A 134 0.34 -2.68 8.24
N ARG A 135 -0.94 -3.08 8.14
CA ARG A 135 -1.57 -3.94 9.12
C ARG A 135 -0.88 -5.31 9.18
N LEU A 136 -0.63 -5.94 8.03
CA LEU A 136 0.08 -7.22 7.95
C LEU A 136 1.48 -7.13 8.55
N ALA A 137 2.21 -6.04 8.31
CA ALA A 137 3.54 -5.82 8.89
C ALA A 137 3.49 -5.82 10.43
N LEU A 138 2.54 -5.10 11.02
CA LEU A 138 2.35 -5.04 12.48
C LEU A 138 1.92 -6.39 13.06
N ASP A 139 0.99 -7.08 12.40
CA ASP A 139 0.50 -8.41 12.83
C ASP A 139 1.62 -9.46 12.81
N LEU A 140 2.48 -9.47 11.77
CA LEU A 140 3.61 -10.39 11.66
C LEU A 140 4.67 -10.13 12.74
N MET A 141 4.91 -8.88 13.10
CA MET A 141 5.85 -8.53 14.17
C MET A 141 5.33 -8.93 15.55
N GLY A 142 4.02 -8.86 15.77
CA GLY A 142 3.37 -9.31 17.00
C GLY A 142 3.76 -8.51 18.23
N LEU A 143 4.04 -7.22 18.08
CA LEU A 143 4.41 -6.34 19.19
C LEU A 143 3.21 -6.10 20.13
N GLN A 144 3.50 -5.91 21.40
CA GLN A 144 2.49 -5.67 22.45
C GLN A 144 2.40 -4.18 22.79
N PRO A 145 1.25 -3.67 23.28
CA PRO A 145 1.13 -2.30 23.75
C PRO A 145 2.27 -1.92 24.72
N GLY A 146 2.80 -0.72 24.56
CA GLY A 146 3.95 -0.21 25.32
C GLY A 146 5.33 -0.56 24.75
N GLN A 147 5.41 -1.51 23.79
CA GLN A 147 6.66 -1.77 23.08
C GLN A 147 7.00 -0.67 22.07
N VAL A 148 8.26 -0.61 21.66
CA VAL A 148 8.79 0.41 20.77
C VAL A 148 8.94 -0.11 19.35
N LEU A 149 8.29 0.56 18.40
CA LEU A 149 8.42 0.33 16.96
C LEU A 149 9.21 1.48 16.30
N ALA A 150 10.24 1.13 15.55
CA ALA A 150 10.86 2.08 14.62
C ALA A 150 10.20 1.98 13.24
N VAL A 151 10.05 3.09 12.53
CA VAL A 151 9.49 3.15 11.18
C VAL A 151 10.40 3.97 10.29
N THR A 152 10.92 3.37 9.21
CA THR A 152 11.64 4.10 8.16
C THR A 152 10.74 4.39 6.96
N GLY A 153 11.02 5.48 6.24
CA GLY A 153 10.12 5.96 5.19
C GLY A 153 8.78 6.47 5.71
N ALA A 154 8.74 7.00 6.94
CA ALA A 154 7.52 7.33 7.67
C ALA A 154 6.66 8.42 6.97
N ALA A 155 7.27 9.36 6.25
CA ALA A 155 6.54 10.37 5.47
C ALA A 155 5.83 9.78 4.23
N GLY A 156 6.23 8.59 3.78
CA GLY A 156 5.61 7.87 2.67
C GLY A 156 4.23 7.28 3.00
N ALA A 157 3.57 6.69 1.99
CA ALA A 157 2.22 6.14 2.18
C ALA A 157 2.22 4.94 3.15
N PHE A 158 3.08 3.92 2.91
CA PHE A 158 3.18 2.75 3.78
C PHE A 158 3.62 3.13 5.20
N GLY A 159 4.75 3.85 5.33
CA GLY A 159 5.28 4.21 6.64
C GLY A 159 4.31 5.07 7.46
N GLY A 160 3.59 6.00 6.80
CA GLY A 160 2.59 6.82 7.48
C GLY A 160 1.40 6.00 8.01
N TYR A 161 0.95 4.98 7.29
CA TYR A 161 -0.06 4.05 7.82
C TYR A 161 0.49 3.20 8.97
N VAL A 162 1.74 2.73 8.87
CA VAL A 162 2.38 1.98 9.98
C VAL A 162 2.43 2.83 11.24
N VAL A 163 2.87 4.10 11.16
CA VAL A 163 2.91 5.01 12.32
C VAL A 163 1.54 5.11 12.98
N GLN A 164 0.49 5.44 12.21
CA GLN A 164 -0.85 5.65 12.74
C GLN A 164 -1.46 4.37 13.33
N LEU A 165 -1.33 3.24 12.64
CA LEU A 165 -1.83 1.95 13.11
C LEU A 165 -1.08 1.47 14.35
N ALA A 166 0.24 1.67 14.43
CA ALA A 166 1.04 1.36 15.61
C ALA A 166 0.60 2.18 16.83
N LYS A 167 0.31 3.47 16.64
CA LYS A 167 -0.26 4.31 17.72
C LYS A 167 -1.64 3.81 18.16
N ALA A 168 -2.50 3.41 17.22
CA ALA A 168 -3.80 2.83 17.54
C ALA A 168 -3.69 1.47 18.29
N ASP A 169 -2.61 0.73 18.06
CA ASP A 169 -2.29 -0.51 18.78
C ASP A 169 -1.57 -0.26 20.13
N GLY A 170 -1.34 1.00 20.53
CA GLY A 170 -0.71 1.37 21.81
C GLY A 170 0.81 1.26 21.85
N LEU A 171 1.47 1.23 20.68
CA LEU A 171 2.93 1.21 20.60
C LEU A 171 3.52 2.62 20.76
N SER A 172 4.78 2.69 21.24
CA SER A 172 5.62 3.86 21.11
C SER A 172 6.32 3.84 19.76
N VAL A 173 6.33 4.98 19.04
CA VAL A 173 6.83 5.04 17.66
C VAL A 173 8.02 6.00 17.54
N VAL A 174 9.14 5.47 17.06
CA VAL A 174 10.28 6.25 16.57
C VAL A 174 10.26 6.24 15.05
N ALA A 175 10.21 7.39 14.39
CA ALA A 175 10.07 7.46 12.95
C ALA A 175 11.15 8.32 12.31
N ASP A 176 11.55 7.98 11.09
CA ASP A 176 12.50 8.80 10.33
C ASP A 176 11.80 9.91 9.55
N ALA A 177 12.44 11.05 9.42
CA ALA A 177 11.99 12.12 8.55
C ALA A 177 13.14 12.95 7.96
N SER A 178 12.90 13.60 6.82
CA SER A 178 13.67 14.77 6.42
C SER A 178 13.23 15.97 7.28
N GLU A 179 14.00 17.05 7.26
CA GLU A 179 13.62 18.27 7.97
C GLU A 179 12.26 18.81 7.52
N ALA A 180 12.02 18.80 6.23
CA ALA A 180 10.75 19.25 5.65
C ALA A 180 9.55 18.35 6.00
N ASP A 181 9.78 17.12 6.44
CA ASP A 181 8.73 16.14 6.74
C ASP A 181 8.51 15.92 8.24
N GLU A 182 9.32 16.57 9.11
CA GLU A 182 9.28 16.32 10.54
C GLU A 182 7.91 16.63 11.16
N GLU A 183 7.31 17.76 10.78
CA GLU A 183 5.99 18.15 11.25
C GLU A 183 4.91 17.17 10.79
N LEU A 184 4.96 16.73 9.51
CA LEU A 184 4.07 15.70 9.00
C LEU A 184 4.17 14.41 9.81
N VAL A 185 5.39 13.93 10.05
CA VAL A 185 5.59 12.62 10.72
C VAL A 185 5.19 12.71 12.21
N ARG A 186 5.42 13.84 12.88
CA ARG A 186 4.88 14.10 14.23
C ARG A 186 3.35 14.12 14.22
N GLY A 187 2.75 14.79 13.25
CA GLY A 187 1.30 14.85 13.08
C GLY A 187 0.64 13.49 12.80
N LEU A 188 1.38 12.53 12.24
CA LEU A 188 0.93 11.14 12.09
C LEU A 188 0.98 10.34 13.41
N GLY A 189 1.58 10.89 14.48
CA GLY A 189 1.61 10.30 15.80
C GLY A 189 2.98 9.74 16.24
N ALA A 190 4.07 10.00 15.51
CA ALA A 190 5.39 9.58 15.96
C ALA A 190 5.78 10.27 17.28
N ASP A 191 6.19 9.50 18.29
CA ASP A 191 6.62 10.02 19.59
C ASP A 191 8.02 10.64 19.52
N VAL A 192 8.90 10.03 18.71
CA VAL A 192 10.25 10.51 18.42
C VAL A 192 10.45 10.55 16.92
N VAL A 193 10.99 11.67 16.43
CA VAL A 193 11.39 11.80 15.02
C VAL A 193 12.89 11.95 14.93
N VAL A 194 13.53 11.08 14.16
CA VAL A 194 14.98 11.11 13.89
C VAL A 194 15.24 11.50 12.43
N ARG A 195 16.39 12.07 12.15
CA ARG A 195 16.77 12.43 10.78
C ARG A 195 16.94 11.16 9.93
N ARG A 196 16.31 11.12 8.75
CA ARG A 196 16.49 10.04 7.76
C ARG A 196 17.93 10.02 7.23
N GLY A 197 18.38 8.84 6.83
CA GLY A 197 19.72 8.66 6.23
C GLY A 197 20.22 7.23 6.39
N GLY A 198 21.40 6.95 5.84
CA GLY A 198 22.05 5.65 5.98
C GLY A 198 22.50 5.32 7.41
N ASP A 199 22.56 6.33 8.27
CA ASP A 199 22.89 6.25 9.71
C ASP A 199 21.65 6.28 10.63
N VAL A 200 20.46 6.00 10.07
CA VAL A 200 19.20 6.03 10.82
C VAL A 200 19.22 5.06 12.02
N ALA A 201 19.87 3.91 11.87
CA ALA A 201 19.99 2.94 12.95
C ALA A 201 20.72 3.51 14.17
N ASP A 202 21.83 4.21 13.97
CA ASP A 202 22.60 4.86 15.04
C ASP A 202 21.78 5.95 15.72
N ARG A 203 21.03 6.73 14.97
CA ARG A 203 20.13 7.77 15.50
C ARG A 203 19.00 7.20 16.33
N ILE A 204 18.43 6.07 15.93
CA ILE A 204 17.43 5.35 16.72
C ILE A 204 18.07 4.86 18.03
N ARG A 205 19.28 4.31 17.96
CA ARG A 205 20.05 3.86 19.14
C ARG A 205 20.38 4.97 20.13
N GLN A 206 20.53 6.21 19.71
CA GLN A 206 20.72 7.35 20.62
C GLN A 206 19.52 7.54 21.56
N HIS A 207 18.30 7.22 21.12
CA HIS A 207 17.08 7.28 21.92
C HIS A 207 16.77 5.94 22.61
N HIS A 208 17.16 4.83 22.01
CA HIS A 208 16.94 3.47 22.50
C HIS A 208 18.26 2.67 22.46
N PRO A 209 19.17 2.85 23.43
CA PRO A 209 20.51 2.22 23.42
C PRO A 209 20.47 0.70 23.32
N GLU A 210 19.49 0.05 23.93
CA GLU A 210 19.28 -1.41 23.85
C GLU A 210 18.59 -1.87 22.55
N GLY A 211 18.16 -0.91 21.70
CA GLY A 211 17.41 -1.12 20.47
C GLY A 211 15.90 -1.19 20.68
N VAL A 212 15.20 -1.02 19.58
CA VAL A 212 13.73 -1.09 19.53
C VAL A 212 13.24 -2.54 19.46
N ASP A 213 11.98 -2.79 19.88
CA ASP A 213 11.37 -4.14 19.85
C ASP A 213 11.06 -4.59 18.44
N GLY A 214 10.70 -3.65 17.55
CA GLY A 214 10.44 -3.93 16.15
C GLY A 214 10.78 -2.77 15.24
N LEU A 215 10.91 -3.07 13.93
CA LEU A 215 11.17 -2.07 12.90
C LEU A 215 10.40 -2.41 11.63
N ALA A 216 9.67 -1.42 11.09
CA ALA A 216 9.04 -1.50 9.77
C ALA A 216 9.87 -0.71 8.76
N ASP A 217 10.52 -1.41 7.82
CA ASP A 217 11.37 -0.79 6.81
C ASP A 217 10.57 -0.42 5.55
N GLY A 218 10.05 0.80 5.53
CA GLY A 218 9.38 1.40 4.37
C GLY A 218 10.33 2.11 3.41
N SER A 219 11.59 2.31 3.79
CA SER A 219 12.62 2.96 2.95
C SER A 219 13.54 1.98 2.22
N VAL A 220 13.34 0.67 2.43
CA VAL A 220 14.08 -0.41 1.75
C VAL A 220 15.60 -0.29 2.00
N GLN A 221 15.99 -0.12 3.26
CA GLN A 221 17.38 -0.05 3.67
C GLN A 221 17.95 -1.42 4.09
N ASP A 222 17.06 -2.40 4.27
CA ASP A 222 17.40 -3.81 4.48
C ASP A 222 18.39 -4.01 5.66
N GLU A 223 19.64 -4.42 5.39
CA GLU A 223 20.67 -4.65 6.41
C GLU A 223 21.02 -3.40 7.24
N LEU A 224 20.93 -2.22 6.65
CA LEU A 224 21.35 -0.97 7.30
C LEU A 224 20.48 -0.60 8.51
N VAL A 225 19.24 -1.09 8.57
CA VAL A 225 18.33 -0.80 9.70
C VAL A 225 18.39 -1.86 10.81
N LEU A 226 18.96 -3.05 10.56
CA LEU A 226 19.00 -4.13 11.55
C LEU A 226 19.70 -3.74 12.86
N PRO A 227 20.78 -2.94 12.88
CA PRO A 227 21.41 -2.50 14.12
C PRO A 227 20.48 -1.70 15.03
N ALA A 228 19.41 -1.07 14.53
CA ALA A 228 18.45 -0.36 15.37
C ALA A 228 17.64 -1.28 16.28
N VAL A 229 17.46 -2.54 15.89
CA VAL A 229 16.59 -3.51 16.57
C VAL A 229 17.37 -4.26 17.65
N ARG A 230 16.76 -4.54 18.79
CA ARG A 230 17.35 -5.38 19.85
C ARG A 230 17.46 -6.83 19.40
N ASP A 231 18.28 -7.62 20.10
CA ASP A 231 18.39 -9.06 19.83
C ASP A 231 17.04 -9.74 20.02
N GLY A 232 16.72 -10.67 19.12
CA GLY A 232 15.43 -11.35 19.08
C GLY A 232 14.24 -10.49 18.66
N GLY A 233 14.45 -9.22 18.30
CA GLY A 233 13.40 -8.30 17.84
C GLY A 233 12.84 -8.66 16.47
N ALA A 234 11.87 -7.88 16.01
CA ALA A 234 11.12 -8.14 14.79
C ALA A 234 11.36 -7.07 13.71
N VAL A 235 11.48 -7.47 12.45
CA VAL A 235 11.63 -6.54 11.30
C VAL A 235 10.63 -6.90 10.23
N ALA A 236 9.82 -5.94 9.78
CA ALA A 236 8.94 -6.10 8.62
C ALA A 236 9.52 -5.35 7.41
N THR A 237 9.61 -6.01 6.26
CA THR A 237 10.18 -5.47 5.02
C THR A 237 9.18 -5.52 3.87
N VAL A 238 9.25 -4.57 2.92
CA VAL A 238 8.26 -4.46 1.82
C VAL A 238 8.74 -4.97 0.46
N ARG A 239 10.03 -5.31 0.30
CA ARG A 239 10.63 -5.74 -0.97
C ARG A 239 11.18 -7.16 -0.96
N GLY A 240 10.87 -7.92 0.08
CA GLY A 240 11.20 -9.34 0.14
C GLY A 240 12.55 -9.67 0.78
N TYR A 241 13.23 -8.71 1.37
CA TYR A 241 14.41 -8.97 2.20
C TYR A 241 14.05 -9.88 3.39
N ARG A 242 14.87 -10.87 3.67
CA ARG A 242 14.61 -11.95 4.65
C ARG A 242 15.57 -11.98 5.83
N GLY A 243 16.51 -11.01 5.88
CA GLY A 243 17.61 -11.05 6.85
C GLY A 243 18.60 -12.18 6.59
N ASN A 244 19.63 -12.22 7.41
CA ASN A 244 20.72 -13.21 7.38
C ASN A 244 20.69 -14.16 8.59
N GLY A 245 19.68 -14.04 9.47
CA GLY A 245 19.52 -14.88 10.66
C GLY A 245 20.37 -14.44 11.86
N GLU A 246 21.08 -13.32 11.78
CA GLU A 246 21.93 -12.84 12.88
C GLU A 246 21.11 -12.35 14.08
N ARG A 247 21.70 -12.38 15.25
CA ARG A 247 21.17 -11.84 16.52
C ARG A 247 19.76 -12.35 16.88
N GLY A 248 19.32 -13.45 16.28
CA GLY A 248 17.98 -14.01 16.48
C GLY A 248 16.86 -13.11 15.96
N LEU A 249 17.14 -12.17 15.06
CA LEU A 249 16.16 -11.27 14.48
C LEU A 249 15.12 -12.05 13.66
N ARG A 250 13.85 -11.71 13.86
CA ARG A 250 12.73 -12.26 13.12
C ARG A 250 12.38 -11.32 11.96
N VAL A 251 12.80 -11.65 10.74
CA VAL A 251 12.57 -10.80 9.56
C VAL A 251 11.40 -11.31 8.73
N PHE A 252 10.41 -10.46 8.51
CA PHE A 252 9.14 -10.76 7.84
C PHE A 252 8.98 -10.00 6.53
N PRO A 253 9.20 -10.63 5.38
CA PRO A 253 8.79 -10.05 4.10
C PRO A 253 7.26 -9.90 4.05
N THR A 254 6.79 -8.67 3.97
CA THR A 254 5.35 -8.35 3.97
C THR A 254 4.80 -8.50 2.56
N LEU A 255 4.03 -9.56 2.33
CA LEU A 255 3.44 -9.88 1.03
C LEU A 255 1.92 -9.71 1.07
N VAL A 256 1.43 -8.51 0.79
CA VAL A 256 0.01 -8.13 0.90
C VAL A 256 -0.94 -9.03 0.10
N ARG A 257 -0.49 -9.63 -0.99
CA ARG A 257 -1.31 -10.59 -1.77
C ARG A 257 -1.83 -11.78 -0.95
N LYS A 258 -1.19 -12.10 0.19
CA LYS A 258 -1.64 -13.17 1.09
C LYS A 258 -2.88 -12.81 1.88
N VAL A 259 -3.19 -11.52 2.00
CA VAL A 259 -4.33 -10.98 2.72
C VAL A 259 -5.25 -10.15 1.82
N ALA A 260 -5.13 -10.31 0.50
CA ALA A 260 -5.94 -9.56 -0.47
C ALA A 260 -7.44 -9.91 -0.40
N THR A 261 -7.81 -11.04 0.19
CA THR A 261 -9.19 -11.47 0.44
C THR A 261 -9.53 -11.47 1.94
N ASP A 262 -8.76 -10.75 2.76
CA ASP A 262 -9.08 -10.55 4.17
C ASP A 262 -10.00 -9.34 4.34
N ARG A 263 -11.29 -9.55 3.99
CA ARG A 263 -12.33 -8.52 4.13
C ARG A 263 -12.43 -7.97 5.56
N PRO A 264 -12.39 -8.78 6.63
CA PRO A 264 -12.38 -8.25 7.99
C PRO A 264 -11.25 -7.27 8.28
N ALA A 265 -10.03 -7.53 7.80
CA ALA A 265 -8.90 -6.63 7.96
C ALA A 265 -9.10 -5.31 7.17
N LEU A 266 -9.59 -5.41 5.93
CA LEU A 266 -9.87 -4.22 5.12
C LEU A 266 -11.02 -3.38 5.71
N ASP A 267 -12.06 -4.01 6.23
CA ASP A 267 -13.17 -3.31 6.90
C ASP A 267 -12.76 -2.69 8.25
N ARG A 268 -11.83 -3.32 8.97
CA ARG A 268 -11.22 -2.71 10.16
C ARG A 268 -10.47 -1.43 9.80
N LEU A 269 -9.69 -1.43 8.72
CA LEU A 269 -9.00 -0.22 8.23
C LEU A 269 -10.00 0.88 7.86
N ARG A 270 -11.09 0.54 7.16
CA ARG A 270 -12.18 1.48 6.86
C ARG A 270 -12.70 2.15 8.12
N ARG A 271 -13.04 1.37 9.15
CA ARG A 271 -13.52 1.90 10.44
C ARG A 271 -12.48 2.79 11.12
N GLN A 272 -11.19 2.40 11.09
CA GLN A 272 -10.12 3.22 11.66
C GLN A 272 -9.96 4.58 10.96
N VAL A 273 -10.29 4.68 9.67
CA VAL A 273 -10.40 5.99 8.99
C VAL A 273 -11.60 6.76 9.50
N GLU A 274 -12.78 6.14 9.62
CA GLU A 274 -14.00 6.79 10.14
C GLU A 274 -13.86 7.27 11.59
N ASP A 275 -13.07 6.55 12.40
CA ASP A 275 -12.77 6.88 13.79
C ASP A 275 -11.61 7.92 13.92
N GLY A 276 -11.04 8.37 12.79
CA GLY A 276 -9.93 9.33 12.76
C GLY A 276 -8.57 8.79 13.17
N ALA A 277 -8.43 7.46 13.37
CA ALA A 277 -7.16 6.83 13.70
C ALA A 277 -6.19 6.74 12.50
N VAL A 278 -6.74 6.75 11.28
CA VAL A 278 -5.97 6.68 10.03
C VAL A 278 -6.45 7.78 9.09
N THR A 279 -5.52 8.50 8.46
CA THR A 279 -5.81 9.56 7.50
C THR A 279 -5.51 9.14 6.08
N LEU A 280 -6.44 9.39 5.17
CA LEU A 280 -6.26 9.17 3.73
C LEU A 280 -5.45 10.33 3.14
N ARG A 281 -4.31 10.04 2.51
CA ARG A 281 -3.42 11.07 1.99
C ARG A 281 -3.28 10.97 0.48
N VAL A 282 -3.95 11.89 -0.22
CA VAL A 282 -3.79 12.10 -1.67
C VAL A 282 -2.73 13.15 -1.90
N ALA A 283 -1.66 12.80 -2.59
CA ALA A 283 -0.61 13.76 -2.95
C ALA A 283 -0.96 14.55 -4.22
N ARG A 284 -1.47 13.84 -5.23
CA ARG A 284 -1.88 14.45 -6.51
C ARG A 284 -2.75 13.48 -7.31
N THR A 285 -3.65 14.02 -8.12
CA THR A 285 -4.47 13.25 -9.08
C THR A 285 -3.98 13.47 -10.51
N PHE A 286 -4.23 12.49 -11.36
CA PHE A 286 -3.95 12.51 -12.79
C PHE A 286 -5.12 11.86 -13.54
N PRO A 287 -5.60 12.42 -14.65
CA PRO A 287 -6.44 11.67 -15.56
C PRO A 287 -5.74 10.37 -16.02
N ALA A 288 -6.50 9.33 -16.30
CA ALA A 288 -5.95 8.03 -16.73
C ALA A 288 -4.99 8.14 -17.93
N GLU A 289 -5.27 9.07 -18.84
CA GLU A 289 -4.42 9.37 -20.01
C GLU A 289 -3.02 9.90 -19.63
N GLN A 290 -2.88 10.43 -18.41
CA GLN A 290 -1.61 10.93 -17.87
C GLN A 290 -0.91 9.94 -16.93
N ALA A 291 -1.23 8.65 -17.01
CA ALA A 291 -0.63 7.62 -16.14
C ALA A 291 0.90 7.57 -16.26
N ALA A 292 1.47 7.86 -17.44
CA ALA A 292 2.91 7.98 -17.63
C ALA A 292 3.53 9.08 -16.75
N ASP A 293 2.85 10.22 -16.60
CA ASP A 293 3.32 11.32 -15.75
C ASP A 293 3.18 10.98 -14.26
N ALA A 294 2.12 10.26 -13.89
CA ALA A 294 1.96 9.76 -12.53
C ALA A 294 3.10 8.81 -12.15
N HIS A 295 3.48 7.89 -13.05
CA HIS A 295 4.61 6.98 -12.83
C HIS A 295 5.95 7.72 -12.74
N ARG A 296 6.21 8.70 -13.63
CA ARG A 296 7.40 9.56 -13.56
C ARG A 296 7.46 10.32 -12.23
N ALA A 297 6.34 10.88 -11.78
CA ALA A 297 6.27 11.59 -10.51
C ALA A 297 6.56 10.67 -9.31
N LEU A 298 6.07 9.42 -9.35
CA LEU A 298 6.39 8.43 -8.32
C LEU A 298 7.87 8.05 -8.31
N GLU A 299 8.45 7.79 -9.47
CA GLU A 299 9.86 7.40 -9.64
C GLU A 299 10.84 8.53 -9.29
N ALA A 300 10.45 9.78 -9.50
CA ALA A 300 11.21 10.95 -9.05
C ALA A 300 11.26 11.09 -7.52
N GLY A 301 10.37 10.38 -6.80
CA GLY A 301 10.32 10.42 -5.35
C GLY A 301 9.71 11.71 -4.79
N GLY A 302 9.87 11.92 -3.48
CA GLY A 302 9.35 13.13 -2.82
C GLY A 302 7.83 13.17 -2.64
N VAL A 303 7.11 12.08 -2.91
CA VAL A 303 5.66 12.01 -2.78
C VAL A 303 5.25 11.82 -1.32
N ARG A 304 4.31 12.64 -0.85
CA ARG A 304 3.79 12.60 0.54
C ARG A 304 2.30 12.22 0.54
N GLY A 305 2.00 10.94 0.39
CA GLY A 305 0.69 10.36 0.16
C GLY A 305 0.69 9.51 -1.11
N ARG A 306 -0.47 9.37 -1.75
CA ARG A 306 -0.62 8.57 -2.98
C ARG A 306 -0.87 9.46 -4.20
N LEU A 307 -0.29 9.07 -5.32
CA LEU A 307 -0.71 9.55 -6.63
C LEU A 307 -1.92 8.70 -7.06
N VAL A 308 -2.93 9.32 -7.65
CA VAL A 308 -4.18 8.64 -7.99
C VAL A 308 -4.56 8.94 -9.43
N LEU A 309 -4.84 7.90 -10.19
CA LEU A 309 -5.46 8.00 -11.52
C LEU A 309 -6.97 8.13 -11.37
N THR A 310 -7.59 8.99 -12.17
CA THR A 310 -9.05 9.16 -12.24
C THR A 310 -9.57 8.72 -13.60
N PHE A 311 -10.74 8.06 -13.61
CA PHE A 311 -11.38 7.47 -14.78
C PHE A 311 -12.73 8.13 -15.07
#